data_e9010e4a0b63214bb26e2ea482bd8040
#
_entry.id   e9010e4a0b63214bb26e2ea482bd8040
#
_cell.length_a   1.000
_cell.length_b   1.000
_cell.length_c   1.000
_cell.angle_alpha   90.00
_cell.angle_beta   90.00
_cell.angle_gamma   90.00
#
_symmetry.space_group_name_H-M   'P 1'
#
loop_
_entity.id
_entity.type
_entity.pdbx_description
1 polymer ?
#
loop_
_entity_poly.entity_id
_entity_poly.type
_entity_poly.pdbx_seq_one_letter_code
_entity_poly.pdbx_strand_id
1 'polypeptide(L)'
;MKKILIVNGSKRRKGNSYALESRIVEQLQGKAEVTTFNIGEKDVRVCLACDGCKRQHTPNCIQKDDFTALIPEIDSCDAMLILAPVHWDQFPAQLKAFLDRTYSFMDFTQPDFSMAGRKDKKLGGYFFAGFGLVDVYTQMVETNLKSFATAGFRDYKAYVAGDANVPGSIMEKPEDLKAADEMVDWLLA
;
A
#
# COMPACT_ATOMS: atom_id res chain seq x y z
N MET A 1 -14.92 12.69 -7.78
CA MET A 1 -13.94 12.68 -6.67
C MET A 1 -12.88 11.64 -7.00
N LYS A 2 -11.64 11.82 -6.53
CA LYS A 2 -10.60 10.79 -6.65
C LYS A 2 -10.96 9.57 -5.79
N LYS A 3 -10.61 8.39 -6.26
CA LYS A 3 -10.74 7.14 -5.54
C LYS A 3 -9.41 6.80 -4.88
N ILE A 4 -9.37 6.70 -3.57
CA ILE A 4 -8.17 6.39 -2.80
C ILE A 4 -8.36 5.07 -2.07
N LEU A 5 -7.47 4.11 -2.34
CA LEU A 5 -7.39 2.85 -1.62
C LEU A 5 -6.36 2.96 -0.49
N ILE A 6 -6.76 2.77 0.76
CA ILE A 6 -5.84 2.69 1.90
C ILE A 6 -5.65 1.23 2.28
N VAL A 7 -4.41 0.76 2.23
CA VAL A 7 -4.01 -0.61 2.58
C VAL A 7 -3.24 -0.58 3.90
N ASN A 8 -3.82 -1.11 4.97
CA ASN A 8 -3.15 -1.21 6.26
C ASN A 8 -2.52 -2.61 6.44
N GLY A 9 -1.20 -2.65 6.44
CA GLY A 9 -0.39 -3.88 6.59
C GLY A 9 -0.16 -4.32 8.04
N SER A 10 -0.75 -3.65 9.03
CA SER A 10 -0.57 -4.00 10.44
C SER A 10 -1.61 -5.01 10.93
N LYS A 11 -1.20 -5.94 11.79
CA LYS A 11 -2.14 -6.79 12.57
C LYS A 11 -2.51 -6.19 13.94
N ARG A 12 -1.83 -5.12 14.34
CA ARG A 12 -2.03 -4.51 15.66
C ARG A 12 -3.08 -3.41 15.58
N ARG A 13 -4.35 -3.72 15.84
CA ARG A 13 -5.49 -2.77 15.75
C ARG A 13 -5.34 -1.48 16.58
N LYS A 14 -4.58 -1.50 17.67
CA LYS A 14 -4.28 -0.32 18.49
C LYS A 14 -2.90 0.28 18.16
N GLY A 15 -2.28 -0.10 17.04
CA GLY A 15 -0.96 0.37 16.63
C GLY A 15 -1.00 1.71 15.89
N ASN A 16 0.19 2.25 15.61
CA ASN A 16 0.37 3.52 14.93
C ASN A 16 -0.29 3.56 13.54
N SER A 17 -0.23 2.45 12.78
CA SER A 17 -0.86 2.36 11.44
C SER A 17 -2.37 2.59 11.50
N TYR A 18 -3.08 2.02 12.48
CA TYR A 18 -4.52 2.22 12.62
C TYR A 18 -4.87 3.61 13.16
N ALA A 19 -4.06 4.16 14.08
CA ALA A 19 -4.26 5.51 14.58
C ALA A 19 -4.13 6.54 13.45
N LEU A 20 -3.10 6.40 12.61
CA LEU A 20 -2.90 7.29 11.48
C LEU A 20 -3.95 7.07 10.38
N GLU A 21 -4.35 5.82 10.10
CA GLU A 21 -5.43 5.50 9.16
C GLU A 21 -6.72 6.23 9.51
N SER A 22 -7.15 6.14 10.77
CA SER A 22 -8.37 6.80 11.24
C SER A 22 -8.33 8.32 11.00
N ARG A 23 -7.21 8.97 11.33
CA ARG A 23 -7.00 10.40 11.10
C ARG A 23 -7.07 10.75 9.61
N ILE A 24 -6.39 9.97 8.76
CA ILE A 24 -6.36 10.21 7.31
C ILE A 24 -7.76 10.01 6.69
N VAL A 25 -8.49 9.00 7.11
CA VAL A 25 -9.87 8.77 6.63
C VAL A 25 -10.77 9.97 6.98
N GLU A 26 -10.67 10.50 8.20
CA GLU A 26 -11.39 11.73 8.61
C GLU A 26 -10.99 12.93 7.75
N GLN A 27 -9.70 13.12 7.50
CA GLN A 27 -9.17 14.21 6.67
C GLN A 27 -9.65 14.15 5.21
N LEU A 28 -9.89 12.95 4.68
CA LEU A 28 -10.35 12.69 3.32
C LEU A 28 -11.87 12.79 3.16
N GLN A 29 -12.64 12.88 4.24
CA GLN A 29 -14.10 13.01 4.17
C GLN A 29 -14.51 14.22 3.30
N GLY A 30 -15.41 13.98 2.34
CA GLY A 30 -15.88 14.98 1.40
C GLY A 30 -14.87 15.40 0.31
N LYS A 31 -13.62 14.91 0.36
CA LYS A 31 -12.56 15.22 -0.62
C LYS A 31 -12.27 14.07 -1.59
N ALA A 32 -12.43 12.83 -1.13
CA ALA A 32 -12.20 11.62 -1.93
C ALA A 32 -13.20 10.51 -1.58
N GLU A 33 -13.36 9.55 -2.49
CA GLU A 33 -13.99 8.27 -2.23
C GLU A 33 -12.90 7.33 -1.67
N VAL A 34 -13.05 6.91 -0.42
CA VAL A 34 -12.03 6.14 0.29
C VAL A 34 -12.49 4.71 0.50
N THR A 35 -11.69 3.75 0.07
CA THR A 35 -11.80 2.33 0.42
C THR A 35 -10.65 1.96 1.35
N THR A 36 -10.93 1.29 2.47
CA THR A 36 -9.91 0.77 3.39
C THR A 36 -9.80 -0.74 3.30
N PHE A 37 -8.59 -1.26 3.30
CA PHE A 37 -8.30 -2.69 3.29
C PHE A 37 -7.27 -3.04 4.36
N ASN A 38 -7.75 -3.57 5.49
CA ASN A 38 -6.92 -3.92 6.64
C ASN A 38 -6.47 -5.37 6.54
N ILE A 39 -5.27 -5.61 5.98
CA ILE A 39 -4.74 -6.95 5.68
C ILE A 39 -4.76 -7.87 6.91
N GLY A 40 -4.55 -7.31 8.10
CA GLY A 40 -4.59 -8.07 9.37
C GLY A 40 -5.93 -8.75 9.67
N GLU A 41 -7.00 -8.33 9.01
CA GLU A 41 -8.38 -8.79 9.18
C GLU A 41 -8.90 -9.59 7.98
N LYS A 42 -8.05 -9.82 6.97
CA LYS A 42 -8.38 -10.39 5.68
C LYS A 42 -7.65 -11.70 5.41
N ASP A 43 -8.26 -12.58 4.62
CA ASP A 43 -7.58 -13.75 4.05
C ASP A 43 -6.80 -13.33 2.80
N VAL A 44 -5.53 -12.98 2.98
CA VAL A 44 -4.60 -12.69 1.89
C VAL A 44 -3.54 -13.79 1.84
N ARG A 45 -3.72 -14.74 0.95
CA ARG A 45 -2.82 -15.89 0.80
C ARG A 45 -1.57 -15.52 0.01
N VAL A 46 -0.47 -16.22 0.28
CA VAL A 46 0.78 -16.06 -0.47
C VAL A 46 0.60 -16.41 -1.95
N CYS A 47 1.41 -15.83 -2.81
CA CYS A 47 1.44 -16.19 -4.24
C CYS A 47 1.90 -17.64 -4.40
N LEU A 48 1.18 -18.42 -5.21
CA LEU A 48 1.53 -19.83 -5.51
C LEU A 48 2.54 -19.97 -6.65
N ALA A 49 2.95 -18.87 -7.28
CA ALA A 49 3.82 -18.87 -8.47
C ALA A 49 3.33 -19.82 -9.58
N CYS A 50 2.01 -19.97 -9.71
CA CYS A 50 1.37 -20.95 -10.63
C CYS A 50 1.11 -20.41 -12.03
N ASP A 51 1.41 -19.12 -12.29
CA ASP A 51 1.17 -18.40 -13.54
C ASP A 51 -0.28 -18.44 -14.09
N GLY A 52 -1.23 -18.87 -13.24
CA GLY A 52 -2.65 -18.90 -13.61
C GLY A 52 -3.21 -17.52 -14.00
N CYS A 53 -2.67 -16.44 -13.42
CA CYS A 53 -3.01 -15.06 -13.77
C CYS A 53 -2.50 -14.63 -15.15
N LYS A 54 -1.53 -15.34 -15.77
CA LYS A 54 -0.95 -15.00 -17.08
C LYS A 54 -1.79 -15.51 -18.27
N ARG A 55 -2.81 -16.30 -17.98
CA ARG A 55 -3.71 -16.83 -19.03
C ARG A 55 -4.77 -15.83 -19.49
N GLN A 56 -4.85 -14.68 -18.83
CA GLN A 56 -5.82 -13.63 -19.11
C GLN A 56 -5.10 -12.29 -19.26
N HIS A 57 -5.61 -11.42 -20.13
CA HIS A 57 -5.07 -10.07 -20.34
C HIS A 57 -5.71 -9.02 -19.40
N THR A 58 -6.35 -9.47 -18.36
CA THR A 58 -6.93 -8.64 -17.30
C THR A 58 -6.38 -9.07 -15.94
N PRO A 59 -6.22 -8.15 -14.98
CA PRO A 59 -5.77 -8.52 -13.65
C PRO A 59 -6.71 -9.55 -13.03
N ASN A 60 -6.15 -10.71 -12.70
CA ASN A 60 -6.91 -11.79 -12.09
C ASN A 60 -5.98 -12.74 -11.35
N CYS A 61 -6.53 -13.48 -10.39
CA CYS A 61 -5.82 -14.56 -9.71
C CYS A 61 -6.74 -15.77 -9.55
N ILE A 62 -6.18 -16.98 -9.67
CA ILE A 62 -6.94 -18.23 -9.50
C ILE A 62 -7.35 -18.50 -8.05
N GLN A 63 -6.65 -17.91 -7.08
CA GLN A 63 -6.99 -18.03 -5.68
C GLN A 63 -8.23 -17.19 -5.39
N LYS A 64 -9.18 -17.77 -4.67
CA LYS A 64 -10.42 -17.10 -4.23
C LYS A 64 -10.23 -16.67 -2.78
N ASP A 65 -9.78 -15.43 -2.58
CA ASP A 65 -9.53 -14.82 -1.28
C ASP A 65 -9.80 -13.31 -1.32
N ASP A 66 -9.59 -12.62 -0.21
CA ASP A 66 -9.87 -11.19 -0.11
C ASP A 66 -8.98 -10.33 -1.04
N PHE A 67 -7.74 -10.79 -1.37
CA PHE A 67 -6.92 -10.09 -2.36
C PHE A 67 -7.57 -10.12 -3.75
N THR A 68 -8.05 -11.28 -4.18
CA THR A 68 -8.69 -11.41 -5.50
C THR A 68 -9.96 -10.58 -5.58
N ALA A 69 -10.73 -10.52 -4.49
CA ALA A 69 -11.89 -9.64 -4.41
C ALA A 69 -11.54 -8.14 -4.49
N LEU A 70 -10.32 -7.76 -4.04
CA LEU A 70 -9.84 -6.37 -4.06
C LEU A 70 -9.26 -5.95 -5.43
N ILE A 71 -8.96 -6.86 -6.34
CA ILE A 71 -8.35 -6.53 -7.65
C ILE A 71 -9.09 -5.40 -8.40
N PRO A 72 -10.44 -5.37 -8.47
CA PRO A 72 -11.16 -4.28 -9.13
C PRO A 72 -10.90 -2.91 -8.49
N GLU A 73 -10.77 -2.85 -7.17
CA GLU A 73 -10.46 -1.61 -6.44
C GLU A 73 -9.02 -1.17 -6.70
N ILE A 74 -8.05 -2.10 -6.65
CA ILE A 74 -6.66 -1.80 -7.02
C ILE A 74 -6.59 -1.30 -8.45
N ASP A 75 -7.38 -1.85 -9.36
CA ASP A 75 -7.38 -1.47 -10.77
C ASP A 75 -8.00 -0.08 -11.01
N SER A 76 -9.10 0.22 -10.35
CA SER A 76 -9.89 1.43 -10.57
C SER A 76 -9.48 2.65 -9.74
N CYS A 77 -8.76 2.48 -8.62
CA CYS A 77 -8.36 3.61 -7.79
C CYS A 77 -7.41 4.58 -8.53
N ASP A 78 -7.45 5.85 -8.15
CA ASP A 78 -6.55 6.90 -8.65
C ASP A 78 -5.25 6.97 -7.86
N ALA A 79 -5.31 6.60 -6.58
CA ALA A 79 -4.16 6.54 -5.69
C ALA A 79 -4.31 5.44 -4.65
N MET A 80 -3.18 4.95 -4.14
CA MET A 80 -3.13 4.01 -3.02
C MET A 80 -2.20 4.55 -1.93
N LEU A 81 -2.58 4.35 -0.67
CA LEU A 81 -1.74 4.61 0.49
C LEU A 81 -1.53 3.33 1.27
N ILE A 82 -0.27 2.95 1.48
CA ILE A 82 0.11 1.81 2.31
C ILE A 82 0.59 2.33 3.67
N LEU A 83 -0.04 1.85 4.74
CA LEU A 83 0.33 2.12 6.13
C LEU A 83 0.80 0.82 6.77
N ALA A 84 2.06 0.68 7.17
CA ALA A 84 2.53 -0.58 7.76
C ALA A 84 3.72 -0.40 8.70
N PRO A 85 3.90 -1.30 9.69
CA PRO A 85 5.14 -1.34 10.44
C PRO A 85 6.28 -1.93 9.59
N VAL A 86 7.52 -1.61 9.96
CA VAL A 86 8.70 -2.36 9.51
C VAL A 86 8.85 -3.60 10.41
N HIS A 87 8.98 -4.78 9.84
CA HIS A 87 9.25 -6.02 10.55
C HIS A 87 10.54 -6.66 10.05
N TRP A 88 11.55 -6.83 10.93
CA TRP A 88 12.84 -7.43 10.56
C TRP A 88 13.40 -6.83 9.26
N ASP A 89 13.51 -5.50 9.23
CA ASP A 89 14.06 -4.72 8.12
C ASP A 89 13.31 -4.91 6.78
N GLN A 90 12.07 -5.40 6.81
CA GLN A 90 11.26 -5.70 5.63
C GLN A 90 9.78 -5.34 5.83
N PHE A 91 9.02 -5.48 4.76
CA PHE A 91 7.56 -5.47 4.86
C PHE A 91 7.07 -6.60 5.77
N PRO A 92 6.00 -6.39 6.55
CA PRO A 92 5.34 -7.48 7.24
C PRO A 92 4.95 -8.60 6.27
N ALA A 93 5.04 -9.87 6.70
CA ALA A 93 4.82 -11.03 5.84
C ALA A 93 3.47 -10.96 5.08
N GLN A 94 2.40 -10.51 5.73
CA GLN A 94 1.10 -10.36 5.09
C GLN A 94 1.07 -9.24 4.03
N LEU A 95 1.80 -8.13 4.24
CA LEU A 95 1.94 -7.08 3.24
C LEU A 95 2.84 -7.55 2.08
N LYS A 96 3.85 -8.36 2.38
CA LYS A 96 4.67 -8.99 1.33
C LYS A 96 3.84 -9.96 0.49
N ALA A 97 2.96 -10.75 1.11
CA ALA A 97 2.03 -11.60 0.38
C ALA A 97 1.11 -10.78 -0.54
N PHE A 98 0.60 -9.64 -0.06
CA PHE A 98 -0.17 -8.70 -0.87
C PHE A 98 0.65 -8.18 -2.06
N LEU A 99 1.89 -7.73 -1.83
CA LEU A 99 2.80 -7.25 -2.88
C LEU A 99 3.05 -8.34 -3.94
N ASP A 100 3.39 -9.57 -3.53
CA ASP A 100 3.66 -10.66 -4.46
C ASP A 100 2.45 -10.99 -5.35
N ARG A 101 1.24 -10.79 -4.82
CA ARG A 101 0.00 -11.02 -5.57
C ARG A 101 -0.25 -9.94 -6.62
N THR A 102 0.39 -8.75 -6.53
CA THR A 102 0.33 -7.74 -7.61
C THR A 102 1.01 -8.19 -8.90
N TYR A 103 1.77 -9.27 -8.88
CA TYR A 103 2.23 -9.97 -10.08
C TYR A 103 1.08 -10.28 -11.07
N SER A 104 -0.15 -10.41 -10.58
CA SER A 104 -1.34 -10.58 -11.41
C SER A 104 -1.64 -9.39 -12.35
N PHE A 105 -1.02 -8.24 -12.12
CA PHE A 105 -1.13 -7.04 -12.95
C PHE A 105 -0.07 -6.95 -14.06
N MET A 106 0.88 -7.90 -14.12
CA MET A 106 1.91 -7.93 -15.16
C MET A 106 1.38 -8.58 -16.45
N ASP A 107 1.70 -7.95 -17.59
CA ASP A 107 1.51 -8.51 -18.92
C ASP A 107 2.86 -8.54 -19.66
N PHE A 108 3.41 -9.74 -19.84
CA PHE A 108 4.70 -9.94 -20.51
C PHE A 108 4.69 -9.65 -22.01
N THR A 109 3.53 -9.41 -22.60
CA THR A 109 3.42 -9.00 -24.02
C THR A 109 3.64 -7.51 -24.20
N GLN A 110 3.65 -6.73 -23.09
CA GLN A 110 3.85 -5.29 -23.11
C GLN A 110 5.31 -4.91 -22.81
N PRO A 111 5.87 -3.87 -23.45
CA PRO A 111 7.25 -3.43 -23.21
C PRO A 111 7.54 -3.01 -21.78
N ASP A 112 6.56 -2.46 -21.06
CA ASP A 112 6.65 -2.01 -19.67
C ASP A 112 6.10 -3.03 -18.67
N PHE A 113 5.75 -4.24 -19.14
CA PHE A 113 5.15 -5.32 -18.36
C PHE A 113 3.82 -4.96 -17.67
N SER A 114 3.20 -3.85 -18.02
CA SER A 114 1.91 -3.47 -17.46
C SER A 114 0.75 -3.88 -18.36
N MET A 115 -0.40 -4.16 -17.78
CA MET A 115 -1.60 -4.44 -18.59
C MET A 115 -2.04 -3.19 -19.34
N ALA A 116 -2.43 -3.35 -20.61
CA ALA A 116 -2.83 -2.26 -21.48
C ALA A 116 -3.97 -1.42 -20.89
N GLY A 117 -3.91 -0.11 -21.13
CA GLY A 117 -4.95 0.84 -20.72
C GLY A 117 -4.87 1.32 -19.26
N ARG A 118 -3.83 0.93 -18.52
CA ARG A 118 -3.67 1.46 -17.17
C ARG A 118 -3.21 2.89 -17.17
N LYS A 119 -3.95 3.71 -16.42
CA LYS A 119 -3.56 5.09 -16.14
C LYS A 119 -2.42 5.12 -15.11
N ASP A 120 -1.66 6.20 -15.13
CA ASP A 120 -0.68 6.46 -14.08
C ASP A 120 -1.39 6.80 -12.77
N LYS A 121 -0.93 6.16 -11.69
CA LYS A 121 -1.49 6.27 -10.35
C LYS A 121 -0.41 6.65 -9.36
N LYS A 122 -0.83 7.27 -8.26
CA LYS A 122 0.06 7.59 -7.15
C LYS A 122 0.06 6.52 -6.07
N LEU A 123 1.22 6.27 -5.47
CA LEU A 123 1.38 5.34 -4.37
C LEU A 123 2.14 5.98 -3.21
N GLY A 124 1.45 6.24 -2.11
CA GLY A 124 2.07 6.61 -0.84
C GLY A 124 2.45 5.38 -0.03
N GLY A 125 3.66 5.36 0.53
CA GLY A 125 4.07 4.38 1.54
C GLY A 125 4.44 5.09 2.83
N TYR A 126 3.66 4.94 3.88
CA TYR A 126 3.94 5.48 5.20
C TYR A 126 4.20 4.35 6.19
N PHE A 127 5.44 4.23 6.65
CA PHE A 127 5.89 3.10 7.45
C PHE A 127 6.34 3.53 8.85
N PHE A 128 6.25 2.58 9.80
CA PHE A 128 6.55 2.79 11.21
C PHE A 128 7.70 1.87 11.63
N ALA A 129 8.85 2.44 11.94
CA ALA A 129 10.01 1.72 12.41
C ALA A 129 10.15 1.83 13.94
N GLY A 130 10.56 0.74 14.57
CA GLY A 130 10.79 0.72 16.02
C GLY A 130 12.08 1.42 16.46
N PHE A 131 13.02 1.65 15.52
CA PHE A 131 14.32 2.27 15.76
C PHE A 131 14.57 3.40 14.76
N GLY A 132 15.49 4.29 15.08
CA GLY A 132 15.81 5.49 14.30
C GLY A 132 16.61 5.26 13.00
N LEU A 133 16.59 4.06 12.40
CA LEU A 133 17.27 3.73 11.14
C LEU A 133 16.44 4.16 9.92
N VAL A 134 15.95 5.39 9.93
CA VAL A 134 14.95 5.90 8.96
C VAL A 134 15.45 5.80 7.52
N ASP A 135 16.69 6.18 7.24
CA ASP A 135 17.24 6.18 5.86
C ASP A 135 17.32 4.77 5.28
N VAL A 136 17.75 3.78 6.09
CA VAL A 136 17.84 2.37 5.68
C VAL A 136 16.46 1.84 5.34
N TYR A 137 15.47 2.12 6.17
CA TYR A 137 14.12 1.66 5.97
C TYR A 137 13.41 2.39 4.82
N THR A 138 13.71 3.67 4.61
CA THR A 138 13.17 4.42 3.46
C THR A 138 13.62 3.78 2.15
N GLN A 139 14.89 3.43 2.01
CA GLN A 139 15.39 2.75 0.82
C GLN A 139 14.72 1.38 0.60
N MET A 140 14.51 0.61 1.68
CA MET A 140 13.79 -0.66 1.62
C MET A 140 12.35 -0.46 1.16
N VAL A 141 11.63 0.53 1.72
CA VAL A 141 10.25 0.85 1.35
C VAL A 141 10.17 1.22 -0.12
N GLU A 142 11.00 2.16 -0.60
CA GLU A 142 11.02 2.61 -2.00
C GLU A 142 11.29 1.44 -2.96
N THR A 143 12.22 0.55 -2.62
CA THR A 143 12.55 -0.64 -3.42
C THR A 143 11.32 -1.53 -3.60
N ASN A 144 10.53 -1.71 -2.55
CA ASN A 144 9.31 -2.50 -2.61
C ASN A 144 8.16 -1.77 -3.33
N LEU A 145 8.02 -0.44 -3.15
CA LEU A 145 6.98 0.34 -3.83
C LEU A 145 7.14 0.32 -5.35
N LYS A 146 8.37 0.29 -5.88
CA LYS A 146 8.65 0.15 -7.32
C LYS A 146 7.95 -1.04 -7.96
N SER A 147 7.76 -2.12 -7.22
CA SER A 147 7.10 -3.34 -7.73
C SER A 147 5.61 -3.13 -8.07
N PHE A 148 4.98 -2.07 -7.59
CA PHE A 148 3.60 -1.73 -7.93
C PHE A 148 3.45 -1.02 -9.29
N ALA A 149 4.55 -0.68 -9.97
CA ALA A 149 4.51 0.03 -11.25
C ALA A 149 3.68 -0.72 -12.32
N THR A 150 3.73 -2.05 -12.34
CA THR A 150 2.95 -2.89 -13.27
C THR A 150 1.44 -2.82 -13.04
N ALA A 151 1.01 -2.43 -11.84
CA ALA A 151 -0.39 -2.14 -11.52
C ALA A 151 -0.77 -0.66 -11.79
N GLY A 152 0.12 0.12 -12.40
CA GLY A 152 -0.08 1.52 -12.76
C GLY A 152 0.45 2.53 -11.75
N PHE A 153 0.99 2.09 -10.61
CA PHE A 153 1.52 2.98 -9.56
C PHE A 153 2.98 3.37 -9.87
N ARG A 154 3.17 4.32 -10.80
CA ARG A 154 4.49 4.75 -11.29
C ARG A 154 5.03 5.98 -10.57
N ASP A 155 4.16 6.81 -10.00
CA ASP A 155 4.51 7.96 -9.16
C ASP A 155 4.36 7.56 -7.69
N TYR A 156 5.46 7.44 -6.96
CA TYR A 156 5.43 6.97 -5.58
C TYR A 156 6.28 7.84 -4.65
N LYS A 157 5.84 7.91 -3.39
CA LYS A 157 6.57 8.52 -2.28
C LYS A 157 6.61 7.59 -1.08
N ALA A 158 7.74 7.61 -0.37
CA ALA A 158 7.93 6.87 0.86
C ALA A 158 8.18 7.83 2.03
N TYR A 159 7.67 7.48 3.19
CA TYR A 159 8.01 8.10 4.46
C TYR A 159 8.11 7.02 5.55
N VAL A 160 9.10 7.14 6.42
CA VAL A 160 9.30 6.24 7.55
C VAL A 160 9.35 7.05 8.85
N ALA A 161 8.39 6.85 9.72
CA ALA A 161 8.41 7.38 11.08
C ALA A 161 9.31 6.49 11.95
N GLY A 162 10.40 7.04 12.47
CA GLY A 162 11.30 6.36 13.40
C GLY A 162 10.74 6.33 14.84
N ASP A 163 11.34 5.49 15.69
CA ASP A 163 11.01 5.38 17.13
C ASP A 163 9.51 5.24 17.42
N ALA A 164 8.83 4.48 16.57
CA ALA A 164 7.38 4.26 16.62
C ALA A 164 6.99 2.96 17.35
N ASN A 165 7.65 2.65 18.47
CA ASN A 165 7.44 1.43 19.25
C ASN A 165 6.15 1.43 20.07
N VAL A 166 5.78 2.60 20.60
CA VAL A 166 4.61 2.73 21.48
C VAL A 166 3.34 2.82 20.63
N PRO A 167 2.33 1.98 20.87
CA PRO A 167 1.06 2.06 20.13
C PRO A 167 0.39 3.43 20.28
N GLY A 168 0.03 4.05 19.16
CA GLY A 168 -0.63 5.35 19.12
C GLY A 168 0.31 6.56 19.28
N SER A 169 1.61 6.36 19.57
CA SER A 169 2.57 7.47 19.78
C SER A 169 2.75 8.37 18.57
N ILE A 170 2.41 7.91 17.39
CA ILE A 170 2.46 8.71 16.16
C ILE A 170 1.60 9.98 16.27
N MET A 171 0.52 9.93 17.03
CA MET A 171 -0.40 11.06 17.21
C MET A 171 0.21 12.19 18.06
N GLU A 172 1.32 11.93 18.72
CA GLU A 172 2.06 12.88 19.56
C GLU A 172 3.32 13.44 18.87
N LYS A 173 3.53 13.08 17.57
CA LYS A 173 4.71 13.45 16.78
C LYS A 173 4.35 14.44 15.67
N PRO A 174 4.46 15.76 15.91
CA PRO A 174 3.99 16.78 14.96
C PRO A 174 4.66 16.69 13.57
N GLU A 175 5.96 16.36 13.52
CA GLU A 175 6.70 16.24 12.25
C GLU A 175 6.21 15.05 11.43
N ASP A 176 5.97 13.91 12.07
CA ASP A 176 5.42 12.72 11.44
C ASP A 176 3.99 12.96 10.94
N LEU A 177 3.16 13.67 11.73
CA LEU A 177 1.80 14.04 11.31
C LEU A 177 1.82 15.01 10.13
N LYS A 178 2.74 15.99 10.12
CA LYS A 178 2.92 16.89 8.99
C LYS A 178 3.28 16.13 7.72
N ALA A 179 4.20 15.18 7.80
CA ALA A 179 4.55 14.33 6.67
C ALA A 179 3.36 13.50 6.15
N ALA A 180 2.49 13.05 7.05
CA ALA A 180 1.25 12.36 6.66
C ALA A 180 0.29 13.31 5.94
N ASP A 181 0.14 14.55 6.41
CA ASP A 181 -0.70 15.56 5.76
C ASP A 181 -0.18 15.91 4.36
N GLU A 182 1.12 16.12 4.21
CA GLU A 182 1.77 16.36 2.92
C GLU A 182 1.60 15.17 1.96
N MET A 183 1.64 13.93 2.47
CA MET A 183 1.37 12.72 1.70
C MET A 183 -0.08 12.70 1.19
N VAL A 184 -1.04 13.02 2.04
CA VAL A 184 -2.47 13.09 1.68
C VAL A 184 -2.71 14.15 0.63
N ASP A 185 -2.16 15.36 0.80
CA ASP A 185 -2.31 16.45 -0.16
C ASP A 185 -1.72 16.07 -1.53
N TRP A 186 -0.57 15.39 -1.52
CA TRP A 186 0.03 14.91 -2.76
C TRP A 186 -0.82 13.81 -3.43
N LEU A 187 -1.43 12.89 -2.67
CA LEU A 187 -2.34 11.88 -3.24
C LEU A 187 -3.59 12.52 -3.85
N LEU A 188 -4.08 13.62 -3.27
CA LEU A 188 -5.23 14.37 -3.77
C LEU A 188 -4.90 15.23 -5.01
N ALA A 189 -3.69 15.71 -5.16
CA ALA A 189 -3.23 16.48 -6.32
C ALA A 189 -3.17 15.63 -7.59
#